data_d9dd97e4467a70be15fb6b9eb37786a7
#
_entry.id   d9dd97e4467a70be15fb6b9eb37786a7
#
_cell.length_a   1.000
_cell.length_b   1.000
_cell.length_c   1.000
_cell.angle_alpha   90.00
_cell.angle_beta   90.00
_cell.angle_gamma   90.00
#
_symmetry.space_group_name_H-M   'P 1'
#
loop_
_entity.id
_entity.type
_entity.pdbx_description
1 polymer ?
#
loop_
_entity_poly.entity_id
_entity_poly.type
_entity_poly.pdbx_seq_one_letter_code
_entity_poly.pdbx_strand_id
1 'polypeptide(L)'
;MVIIPDKGVGELSLNGSWEFMGEEPGCCVQIPGDLYAMGIHTVTDQIYEYRRLVHVPEEFMGKRIFLELSAIHDDTQILVDKETAAVNQIPYMDCHIDLTKQLKPGKTAEIVLRCLSRSDSVSSAPRRPGDPGMIGFLHNMRLVALEQSFFTVFRYEIEWPLEQEQRAVLKLHMEAEIYPEDNISGQLVLMSQDGKEIFSESCCLVRKANKEAHWNLSVPMKNPCLWDTEHPYLYRLSFRYRTKLSDRYYENGWNVGVRSIQKRQNELYINGKRTKLHGITRYSLDPIQGKQFTPKQIDKEIRLMKEANINFIRLSVYPEQKAYYECCDKYGIYLQVCAP
;
A
#
# COMPACT_ATOMS: atom_id res chain seq x y z
N MET A 1 11.89 2.42 -1.77
CA MET A 1 10.55 1.77 -1.90
C MET A 1 10.54 1.05 -3.24
N VAL A 2 9.70 0.06 -3.47
CA VAL A 2 9.52 -0.60 -4.76
C VAL A 2 8.04 -0.56 -5.12
N ILE A 3 7.72 -0.43 -6.40
CA ILE A 3 6.34 -0.54 -6.88
C ILE A 3 6.12 -1.98 -7.34
N ILE A 4 5.27 -2.70 -6.61
CA ILE A 4 4.92 -4.07 -6.97
C ILE A 4 3.77 -4.02 -7.98
N PRO A 5 3.94 -4.64 -9.15
CA PRO A 5 2.86 -4.75 -10.15
C PRO A 5 1.66 -5.52 -9.61
N ASP A 6 0.46 -5.10 -10.03
CA ASP A 6 -0.79 -5.81 -9.71
C ASP A 6 -0.84 -7.17 -10.43
N LYS A 7 -0.16 -7.30 -11.59
CA LYS A 7 -0.11 -8.54 -12.39
C LYS A 7 1.29 -8.80 -12.97
N GLY A 8 1.58 -10.05 -13.23
CA GLY A 8 2.79 -10.49 -13.90
C GLY A 8 3.94 -10.88 -12.95
N VAL A 9 3.82 -10.63 -11.66
CA VAL A 9 4.85 -10.98 -10.68
C VAL A 9 4.78 -12.46 -10.28
N GLY A 10 5.94 -13.03 -9.94
CA GLY A 10 5.99 -14.25 -9.15
C GLY A 10 5.72 -13.93 -7.69
N GLU A 11 4.87 -14.70 -7.04
CA GLU A 11 4.56 -14.47 -5.63
C GLU A 11 4.45 -15.75 -4.83
N LEU A 12 4.83 -15.68 -3.55
CA LEU A 12 4.60 -16.73 -2.58
C LEU A 12 3.94 -16.12 -1.34
N SER A 13 2.70 -16.54 -1.08
CA SER A 13 1.98 -16.11 0.11
C SER A 13 2.66 -16.65 1.37
N LEU A 14 2.88 -15.78 2.34
CA LEU A 14 3.35 -16.11 3.68
C LEU A 14 2.22 -16.04 4.71
N ASN A 15 0.97 -15.87 4.27
CA ASN A 15 -0.19 -15.97 5.14
C ASN A 15 -0.34 -17.39 5.70
N GLY A 16 -1.00 -17.50 6.84
CA GLY A 16 -1.26 -18.77 7.51
C GLY A 16 -0.53 -18.89 8.85
N SER A 17 -0.19 -20.11 9.23
CA SER A 17 0.37 -20.41 10.55
C SER A 17 1.84 -20.03 10.67
N TRP A 18 2.17 -19.32 11.74
CA TRP A 18 3.52 -18.98 12.16
C TRP A 18 3.73 -19.44 13.60
N GLU A 19 4.91 -19.95 13.93
CA GLU A 19 5.32 -20.17 15.31
C GLU A 19 5.55 -18.80 15.97
N PHE A 20 4.92 -18.60 17.12
CA PHE A 20 5.03 -17.38 17.91
C PHE A 20 5.72 -17.68 19.23
N MET A 21 6.74 -16.91 19.53
CA MET A 21 7.57 -17.04 20.72
C MET A 21 7.49 -15.76 21.54
N GLY A 22 7.13 -15.89 22.80
CA GLY A 22 7.05 -14.83 23.79
C GLY A 22 7.52 -15.32 25.15
N GLU A 23 6.91 -14.87 26.25
CA GLU A 23 7.18 -15.36 27.61
C GLU A 23 6.71 -16.80 27.82
N GLU A 24 5.61 -17.17 27.17
CA GLU A 24 5.05 -18.53 27.20
C GLU A 24 5.72 -19.44 26.17
N PRO A 25 5.69 -20.77 26.35
CA PRO A 25 6.15 -21.72 25.34
C PRO A 25 5.45 -21.46 24.03
N GLY A 26 6.19 -21.62 22.92
CA GLY A 26 5.73 -21.28 21.56
C GLY A 26 4.35 -21.80 21.23
N CYS A 27 3.53 -20.93 20.68
CA CYS A 27 2.21 -21.25 20.14
C CYS A 27 2.16 -20.91 18.64
N CYS A 28 1.10 -21.36 17.96
CA CYS A 28 0.88 -21.01 16.56
C CYS A 28 -0.11 -19.84 16.45
N VAL A 29 0.28 -18.82 15.69
CA VAL A 29 -0.58 -17.68 15.36
C VAL A 29 -0.89 -17.65 13.86
N GLN A 30 -1.97 -17.00 13.48
CA GLN A 30 -2.32 -16.79 12.09
C GLN A 30 -1.88 -15.40 11.61
N ILE A 31 -1.30 -15.33 10.41
CA ILE A 31 -1.01 -14.09 9.70
C ILE A 31 -1.86 -14.10 8.39
N PRO A 32 -2.62 -13.04 8.10
CA PRO A 32 -2.87 -11.87 8.94
C PRO A 32 -3.68 -12.21 10.17
N GLY A 33 -3.46 -11.44 11.27
CA GLY A 33 -4.21 -11.62 12.50
C GLY A 33 -3.84 -10.63 13.59
N ASP A 34 -4.80 -10.42 14.48
CA ASP A 34 -4.65 -9.60 15.68
C ASP A 34 -4.38 -10.52 16.87
N LEU A 35 -3.25 -10.35 17.54
CA LEU A 35 -2.85 -11.20 18.68
C LEU A 35 -3.86 -11.12 19.83
N TYR A 36 -4.37 -9.92 20.10
CA TYR A 36 -5.34 -9.74 21.16
C TYR A 36 -6.65 -10.51 20.89
N ALA A 37 -7.11 -10.46 19.63
CA ALA A 37 -8.27 -11.25 19.21
C ALA A 37 -8.03 -12.77 19.28
N MET A 38 -6.77 -13.21 19.21
CA MET A 38 -6.37 -14.61 19.42
C MET A 38 -6.20 -14.98 20.91
N GLY A 39 -6.44 -14.04 21.83
CA GLY A 39 -6.27 -14.25 23.26
C GLY A 39 -4.81 -14.15 23.74
N ILE A 40 -3.91 -13.62 22.90
CA ILE A 40 -2.50 -13.44 23.24
C ILE A 40 -2.27 -11.99 23.68
N HIS A 41 -1.84 -11.84 24.92
CA HIS A 41 -1.54 -10.54 25.50
C HIS A 41 -0.04 -10.30 25.48
N THR A 42 0.38 -9.16 24.93
CA THR A 42 1.78 -8.76 24.88
C THR A 42 2.09 -7.76 25.98
N VAL A 43 3.28 -7.85 26.53
CA VAL A 43 3.82 -6.93 27.54
C VAL A 43 4.76 -5.94 26.85
N THR A 44 4.76 -4.69 27.30
CA THR A 44 5.68 -3.66 26.78
C THR A 44 7.12 -3.93 27.16
N ASP A 45 8.03 -3.47 26.33
CA ASP A 45 9.48 -3.59 26.46
C ASP A 45 9.99 -5.04 26.39
N GLN A 46 9.22 -5.89 25.72
CA GLN A 46 9.59 -7.29 25.48
C GLN A 46 9.70 -7.59 23.97
N ILE A 47 10.51 -8.62 23.69
CA ILE A 47 10.76 -9.12 22.35
C ILE A 47 9.85 -10.32 22.09
N TYR A 48 9.18 -10.30 20.95
CA TYR A 48 8.35 -11.38 20.44
C TYR A 48 8.87 -11.79 19.06
N GLU A 49 8.83 -13.08 18.78
CA GLU A 49 9.29 -13.62 17.50
C GLU A 49 8.20 -14.41 16.80
N TYR A 50 8.03 -14.15 15.49
CA TYR A 50 7.27 -14.99 14.58
C TYR A 50 8.26 -15.73 13.70
N ARG A 51 8.15 -17.06 13.63
CA ARG A 51 9.08 -17.92 12.90
C ARG A 51 8.36 -18.78 11.88
N ARG A 52 8.95 -18.93 10.70
CA ARG A 52 8.46 -19.82 9.67
C ARG A 52 9.56 -20.30 8.76
N LEU A 53 9.52 -21.62 8.43
CA LEU A 53 10.32 -22.19 7.35
C LEU A 53 9.62 -21.93 6.02
N VAL A 54 10.34 -21.36 5.07
CA VAL A 54 9.82 -20.95 3.77
C VAL A 54 10.65 -21.59 2.66
N HIS A 55 10.01 -22.39 1.82
CA HIS A 55 10.64 -22.89 0.60
C HIS A 55 10.51 -21.85 -0.51
N VAL A 56 11.62 -21.28 -0.94
CA VAL A 56 11.66 -20.23 -1.98
C VAL A 56 11.46 -20.88 -3.35
N PRO A 57 10.45 -20.47 -4.16
CA PRO A 57 10.20 -21.06 -5.46
C PRO A 57 11.41 -20.98 -6.41
N GLU A 58 11.67 -22.05 -7.16
CA GLU A 58 12.75 -22.07 -8.16
C GLU A 58 12.55 -21.03 -9.26
N GLU A 59 11.31 -20.71 -9.59
CA GLU A 59 10.94 -19.69 -10.58
C GLU A 59 11.35 -18.26 -10.21
N PHE A 60 11.83 -18.04 -8.97
CA PHE A 60 12.42 -16.77 -8.53
C PHE A 60 13.90 -16.65 -8.92
N MET A 61 14.46 -17.66 -9.58
CA MET A 61 15.85 -17.64 -10.05
C MET A 61 16.11 -16.42 -10.95
N GLY A 62 17.22 -15.72 -10.66
CA GLY A 62 17.63 -14.52 -11.42
C GLY A 62 16.84 -13.24 -11.15
N LYS A 63 15.85 -13.29 -10.26
CA LYS A 63 14.98 -12.14 -9.91
C LYS A 63 15.41 -11.46 -8.62
N ARG A 64 14.90 -10.28 -8.39
CA ARG A 64 14.93 -9.59 -7.10
C ARG A 64 13.78 -10.11 -6.24
N ILE A 65 14.07 -10.48 -5.00
CA ILE A 65 13.09 -11.06 -4.08
C ILE A 65 12.82 -10.06 -2.96
N PHE A 66 11.58 -9.59 -2.89
CA PHE A 66 11.15 -8.67 -1.87
C PHE A 66 10.17 -9.33 -0.90
N LEU A 67 10.35 -9.08 0.38
CA LEU A 67 9.34 -9.36 1.39
C LEU A 67 8.42 -8.15 1.50
N GLU A 68 7.15 -8.34 1.18
CA GLU A 68 6.09 -7.35 1.40
C GLU A 68 5.44 -7.62 2.74
N LEU A 69 5.53 -6.63 3.62
CA LEU A 69 4.93 -6.61 4.95
C LEU A 69 4.01 -5.40 5.06
N SER A 70 2.83 -5.58 5.62
CA SER A 70 1.87 -4.50 5.83
C SER A 70 1.39 -4.47 7.27
N ALA A 71 1.23 -3.24 7.81
CA ALA A 71 0.73 -2.98 9.16
C ALA A 71 1.48 -3.73 10.26
N ILE A 72 2.79 -3.52 10.29
CA ILE A 72 3.64 -3.96 11.39
C ILE A 72 3.47 -2.96 12.56
N HIS A 73 3.38 -3.49 13.75
CA HIS A 73 3.40 -2.70 14.97
C HIS A 73 4.82 -2.68 15.54
N ASP A 74 5.28 -1.53 16.02
CA ASP A 74 6.58 -1.30 16.66
C ASP A 74 7.84 -1.69 15.81
N ASP A 75 9.01 -1.64 16.42
CA ASP A 75 10.27 -1.98 15.76
C ASP A 75 10.31 -3.47 15.40
N THR A 76 10.52 -3.77 14.14
CA THR A 76 10.61 -5.15 13.66
C THR A 76 11.95 -5.40 12.98
N GLN A 77 12.70 -6.33 13.52
CA GLN A 77 13.92 -6.87 12.91
C GLN A 77 13.57 -8.12 12.10
N ILE A 78 13.98 -8.14 10.84
CA ILE A 78 13.79 -9.27 9.95
C ILE A 78 15.07 -10.07 9.88
N LEU A 79 15.02 -11.35 10.25
CA LEU A 79 16.14 -12.25 10.15
C LEU A 79 15.84 -13.36 9.13
N VAL A 80 16.87 -13.76 8.40
CA VAL A 80 16.85 -14.93 7.52
C VAL A 80 18.01 -15.84 7.94
N ASP A 81 17.72 -17.10 8.27
CA ASP A 81 18.68 -18.07 8.75
C ASP A 81 19.57 -17.50 9.89
N LYS A 82 18.96 -16.80 10.85
CA LYS A 82 19.54 -16.14 12.02
C LYS A 82 20.37 -14.89 11.74
N GLU A 83 20.56 -14.49 10.48
CA GLU A 83 21.24 -13.25 10.11
C GLU A 83 20.24 -12.11 9.93
N THR A 84 20.53 -10.94 10.49
CA THR A 84 19.70 -9.76 10.32
C THR A 84 19.75 -9.27 8.87
N ALA A 85 18.63 -9.31 8.20
CA ALA A 85 18.46 -8.81 6.83
C ALA A 85 18.04 -7.34 6.78
N ALA A 86 17.16 -6.92 7.70
CA ALA A 86 16.65 -5.56 7.78
C ALA A 86 16.06 -5.21 9.15
N VAL A 87 15.85 -3.91 9.38
CA VAL A 87 15.08 -3.39 10.51
C VAL A 87 14.04 -2.41 9.98
N ASN A 88 12.78 -2.59 10.34
CA ASN A 88 11.71 -1.63 10.06
C ASN A 88 11.31 -0.92 11.35
N GLN A 89 11.30 0.41 11.30
CA GLN A 89 10.96 1.27 12.44
C GLN A 89 9.72 2.14 12.16
N ILE A 90 9.03 1.88 11.05
CA ILE A 90 7.83 2.65 10.66
C ILE A 90 6.62 1.75 10.85
N PRO A 91 5.85 1.93 11.95
CA PRO A 91 4.65 1.13 12.20
C PRO A 91 3.52 1.48 11.22
N TYR A 92 2.59 0.57 11.05
CA TYR A 92 1.35 0.72 10.29
C TYR A 92 1.51 1.09 8.81
N MET A 93 2.71 1.04 8.27
CA MET A 93 2.98 1.32 6.87
C MET A 93 3.38 0.05 6.12
N ASP A 94 3.01 0.00 4.86
CA ASP A 94 3.52 -1.04 3.97
C ASP A 94 5.02 -0.88 3.77
N CYS A 95 5.77 -1.95 3.90
CA CYS A 95 7.20 -1.95 3.62
C CYS A 95 7.59 -3.09 2.70
N HIS A 96 8.61 -2.83 1.88
CA HIS A 96 9.17 -3.79 0.94
C HIS A 96 10.65 -3.96 1.27
N ILE A 97 11.03 -5.14 1.65
CA ILE A 97 12.39 -5.47 2.10
C ILE A 97 13.05 -6.36 1.08
N ASP A 98 14.17 -5.92 0.54
CA ASP A 98 14.96 -6.70 -0.42
C ASP A 98 15.72 -7.83 0.29
N LEU A 99 15.29 -9.04 0.06
CA LEU A 99 15.90 -10.27 0.57
C LEU A 99 16.64 -11.08 -0.51
N THR A 100 16.93 -10.47 -1.66
CA THR A 100 17.56 -11.16 -2.80
C THR A 100 18.89 -11.84 -2.42
N LYS A 101 19.66 -11.23 -1.54
CA LYS A 101 20.97 -11.79 -1.10
C LYS A 101 20.81 -12.96 -0.15
N GLN A 102 19.80 -12.91 0.72
CA GLN A 102 19.58 -13.88 1.79
C GLN A 102 18.82 -15.11 1.30
N LEU A 103 17.76 -14.91 0.49
CA LEU A 103 16.94 -16.00 0.00
C LEU A 103 17.53 -16.64 -1.26
N LYS A 104 17.57 -17.96 -1.30
CA LYS A 104 18.06 -18.73 -2.45
C LYS A 104 16.93 -19.53 -3.07
N PRO A 105 16.55 -19.24 -4.34
CA PRO A 105 15.54 -20.02 -5.05
C PRO A 105 15.83 -21.52 -5.03
N GLY A 106 14.81 -22.34 -4.83
CA GLY A 106 14.91 -23.79 -4.66
C GLY A 106 15.41 -24.25 -3.28
N LYS A 107 15.64 -23.33 -2.33
CA LYS A 107 16.07 -23.67 -0.97
C LYS A 107 15.03 -23.27 0.05
N THR A 108 15.10 -23.92 1.21
CA THR A 108 14.30 -23.52 2.38
C THR A 108 15.13 -22.64 3.27
N ALA A 109 14.54 -21.53 3.73
CA ALA A 109 15.13 -20.61 4.69
C ALA A 109 14.19 -20.41 5.88
N GLU A 110 14.71 -20.13 7.05
CA GLU A 110 13.93 -19.69 8.21
C GLU A 110 13.81 -18.17 8.17
N ILE A 111 12.58 -17.67 8.11
CA ILE A 111 12.28 -16.25 8.28
C ILE A 111 11.80 -16.01 9.69
N VAL A 112 12.47 -15.09 10.40
CA VAL A 112 12.09 -14.66 11.75
C VAL A 112 11.79 -13.17 11.74
N LEU A 113 10.60 -12.81 12.22
CA LEU A 113 10.21 -11.43 12.47
C LEU A 113 10.27 -11.20 13.97
N ARG A 114 11.30 -10.48 14.40
CA ARG A 114 11.56 -10.16 15.81
C ARG A 114 11.01 -8.76 16.10
N CYS A 115 9.94 -8.69 16.84
CA CYS A 115 9.23 -7.47 17.15
C CYS A 115 9.52 -7.03 18.59
N LEU A 116 9.90 -5.78 18.76
CA LEU A 116 10.05 -5.16 20.08
C LEU A 116 8.81 -4.32 20.38
N SER A 117 8.08 -4.71 21.42
CA SER A 117 6.97 -3.90 21.93
C SER A 117 7.51 -2.83 22.87
N ARG A 118 7.56 -1.56 22.43
CA ARG A 118 8.19 -0.46 23.18
C ARG A 118 7.16 0.41 23.90
N SER A 119 7.47 0.77 25.15
CA SER A 119 6.71 1.76 25.92
C SER A 119 7.02 3.22 25.53
N ASP A 120 8.24 3.46 25.03
CA ASP A 120 8.80 4.78 24.71
C ASP A 120 8.92 5.07 23.21
N SER A 121 8.33 4.25 22.36
CA SER A 121 8.43 4.41 20.91
C SER A 121 7.81 5.75 20.47
N VAL A 122 8.63 6.59 19.84
CA VAL A 122 8.18 7.84 19.22
C VAL A 122 7.22 7.57 18.07
N SER A 123 7.31 6.39 17.50
CA SER A 123 6.45 5.90 16.42
C SER A 123 5.17 5.24 16.92
N SER A 124 5.07 4.93 18.22
CA SER A 124 3.80 4.48 18.79
C SER A 124 2.86 5.66 18.87
N ALA A 125 1.79 5.65 18.10
CA ALA A 125 0.66 6.55 18.38
C ALA A 125 0.36 6.48 19.88
N PRO A 126 0.07 7.63 20.53
CA PRO A 126 -0.11 7.64 21.97
C PRO A 126 -1.11 6.56 22.34
N ARG A 127 -0.64 5.57 23.10
CA ARG A 127 -1.46 4.44 23.54
C ARG A 127 -2.64 5.01 24.29
N ARG A 128 -3.82 4.80 23.78
CA ARG A 128 -5.02 5.12 24.55
C ARG A 128 -5.05 4.16 25.76
N PRO A 129 -5.55 4.61 26.92
CA PRO A 129 -5.82 3.70 28.01
C PRO A 129 -6.64 2.50 27.50
N GLY A 130 -6.11 1.29 27.66
CA GLY A 130 -6.72 0.06 27.15
C GLY A 130 -6.26 -0.37 25.74
N ASP A 131 -5.31 0.31 25.10
CA ASP A 131 -4.69 -0.21 23.88
C ASP A 131 -3.79 -1.41 24.24
N PRO A 132 -4.02 -2.59 23.67
CA PRO A 132 -3.35 -3.83 24.07
C PRO A 132 -1.85 -3.90 23.71
N GLY A 133 -1.29 -2.87 23.11
CA GLY A 133 0.13 -2.89 22.69
C GLY A 133 0.34 -3.49 21.31
N MET A 134 1.31 -4.37 21.15
CA MET A 134 1.59 -5.04 19.87
C MET A 134 0.39 -5.91 19.46
N ILE A 135 -0.10 -5.67 18.26
CA ILE A 135 -1.33 -6.27 17.75
C ILE A 135 -1.10 -7.36 16.67
N GLY A 136 0.13 -7.52 16.21
CA GLY A 136 0.50 -8.50 15.20
C GLY A 136 0.57 -7.95 13.78
N PHE A 137 0.49 -8.83 12.80
CA PHE A 137 0.50 -8.50 11.38
C PHE A 137 -0.91 -8.53 10.83
N LEU A 138 -1.48 -7.36 10.58
CA LEU A 138 -2.90 -7.21 10.27
C LEU A 138 -3.26 -7.42 8.81
N HIS A 139 -2.27 -7.35 7.91
CA HIS A 139 -2.48 -7.47 6.47
C HIS A 139 -1.68 -8.64 5.88
N ASN A 140 -1.93 -8.91 4.60
CA ASN A 140 -1.25 -9.97 3.88
C ASN A 140 0.27 -9.80 3.88
N MET A 141 0.96 -10.92 3.96
CA MET A 141 2.40 -11.01 3.86
C MET A 141 2.77 -11.94 2.72
N ARG A 142 3.75 -11.56 1.89
CA ARG A 142 4.20 -12.39 0.77
C ARG A 142 5.64 -12.10 0.37
N LEU A 143 6.28 -13.07 -0.27
CA LEU A 143 7.46 -12.83 -1.08
C LEU A 143 7.01 -12.50 -2.51
N VAL A 144 7.67 -11.52 -3.11
CA VAL A 144 7.42 -11.08 -4.48
C VAL A 144 8.73 -11.11 -5.27
N ALA A 145 8.69 -11.72 -6.45
CA ALA A 145 9.84 -11.79 -7.35
C ALA A 145 9.67 -10.82 -8.52
N LEU A 146 10.51 -9.81 -8.59
CA LEU A 146 10.57 -8.82 -9.66
C LEU A 146 11.77 -9.08 -10.58
N GLU A 147 11.71 -8.55 -11.79
CA GLU A 147 12.90 -8.50 -12.66
C GLU A 147 13.99 -7.63 -12.03
N GLN A 148 15.20 -7.67 -12.62
CA GLN A 148 16.31 -6.85 -12.14
C GLN A 148 16.07 -5.35 -12.36
N SER A 149 15.22 -5.00 -13.34
CA SER A 149 14.74 -3.64 -13.58
C SER A 149 13.30 -3.50 -13.13
N PHE A 150 13.01 -2.51 -12.29
CA PHE A 150 11.68 -2.32 -11.70
C PHE A 150 11.44 -0.85 -11.34
N PHE A 151 10.17 -0.48 -11.15
CA PHE A 151 9.79 0.86 -10.71
C PHE A 151 9.95 1.03 -9.20
N THR A 152 10.50 2.18 -8.80
CA THR A 152 10.72 2.57 -7.40
C THR A 152 9.76 3.66 -6.92
N VAL A 153 9.30 4.51 -7.83
CA VAL A 153 8.36 5.59 -7.53
C VAL A 153 7.29 5.66 -8.60
N PHE A 154 6.07 5.84 -8.16
CA PHE A 154 4.94 6.29 -8.96
C PHE A 154 4.17 7.34 -8.17
N ARG A 155 4.02 8.52 -8.77
CA ARG A 155 3.25 9.63 -8.19
C ARG A 155 2.39 10.25 -9.26
N TYR A 156 1.21 10.69 -8.88
CA TYR A 156 0.38 11.52 -9.73
C TYR A 156 -0.26 12.65 -8.92
N GLU A 157 -0.53 13.74 -9.59
CA GLU A 157 -1.25 14.88 -9.04
C GLU A 157 -2.16 15.50 -10.10
N ILE A 158 -3.23 16.15 -9.66
CA ILE A 158 -4.14 16.89 -10.53
C ILE A 158 -3.90 18.38 -10.30
N GLU A 159 -3.45 19.07 -11.34
CA GLU A 159 -3.33 20.52 -11.35
C GLU A 159 -4.52 21.16 -12.06
N TRP A 160 -4.93 22.31 -11.51
CA TRP A 160 -5.94 23.19 -12.08
C TRP A 160 -5.29 24.51 -12.44
N PRO A 161 -4.85 24.71 -13.72
CA PRO A 161 -4.09 25.90 -14.12
C PRO A 161 -4.85 27.20 -13.95
N LEU A 162 -6.16 27.18 -14.21
CA LEU A 162 -7.07 28.34 -14.05
C LEU A 162 -8.46 27.85 -13.70
N GLU A 163 -9.05 28.40 -12.63
CA GLU A 163 -10.40 28.03 -12.15
C GLU A 163 -11.53 28.26 -13.17
N GLN A 164 -11.34 29.15 -14.13
CA GLN A 164 -12.35 29.54 -15.12
C GLN A 164 -12.36 28.65 -16.37
N GLU A 165 -11.29 27.90 -16.60
CA GLU A 165 -11.23 26.95 -17.70
C GLU A 165 -11.48 25.55 -17.15
N GLN A 166 -12.51 24.86 -17.58
CA GLN A 166 -12.80 23.47 -17.20
C GLN A 166 -11.70 22.53 -17.74
N ARG A 167 -10.46 22.78 -17.29
CA ARG A 167 -9.23 22.08 -17.71
C ARG A 167 -8.47 21.64 -16.48
N ALA A 168 -8.18 20.38 -16.40
CA ALA A 168 -7.24 19.81 -15.44
C ALA A 168 -6.02 19.24 -16.17
N VAL A 169 -4.91 19.12 -15.46
CA VAL A 169 -3.72 18.42 -15.96
C VAL A 169 -3.38 17.31 -14.97
N LEU A 170 -3.43 16.07 -15.44
CA LEU A 170 -2.91 14.94 -14.69
C LEU A 170 -1.39 14.87 -14.91
N LYS A 171 -0.61 15.18 -13.89
CA LYS A 171 0.84 15.05 -13.89
C LYS A 171 1.24 13.71 -13.31
N LEU A 172 2.15 13.05 -13.98
CA LEU A 172 2.67 11.74 -13.60
C LEU A 172 4.18 11.82 -13.47
N HIS A 173 4.71 11.20 -12.43
CA HIS A 173 6.13 11.03 -12.20
C HIS A 173 6.43 9.58 -11.86
N MET A 174 7.34 8.97 -12.61
CA MET A 174 7.78 7.59 -12.42
C MET A 174 9.30 7.54 -12.35
N GLU A 175 9.81 6.72 -11.44
CA GLU A 175 11.24 6.41 -11.32
C GLU A 175 11.43 4.90 -11.38
N ALA A 176 12.52 4.47 -12.00
CA ALA A 176 12.86 3.06 -12.12
C ALA A 176 14.37 2.83 -11.89
N GLU A 177 14.70 1.74 -11.25
CA GLU A 177 16.05 1.17 -11.23
C GLU A 177 16.22 0.30 -12.48
N ILE A 178 17.22 0.58 -13.29
CA ILE A 178 17.49 -0.14 -14.55
C ILE A 178 18.80 -0.93 -14.43
N TYR A 179 18.71 -2.24 -14.64
CA TYR A 179 19.87 -3.13 -14.68
C TYR A 179 20.74 -2.87 -15.92
N PRO A 180 22.08 -3.12 -15.88
CA PRO A 180 22.93 -2.97 -17.05
C PRO A 180 22.38 -3.72 -18.27
N GLU A 181 22.43 -3.06 -19.44
CA GLU A 181 21.97 -3.60 -20.73
C GLU A 181 20.45 -3.86 -20.84
N ASP A 182 19.68 -3.54 -19.80
CA ASP A 182 18.23 -3.63 -19.77
C ASP A 182 17.56 -2.28 -20.08
N ASN A 183 16.27 -2.34 -20.35
CA ASN A 183 15.38 -1.18 -20.42
C ASN A 183 13.97 -1.60 -19.99
N ILE A 184 13.14 -0.63 -19.66
CA ILE A 184 11.71 -0.85 -19.44
C ILE A 184 10.95 -0.17 -20.56
N SER A 185 10.19 -0.94 -21.34
CA SER A 185 9.29 -0.44 -22.37
C SER A 185 7.85 -0.69 -21.95
N GLY A 186 7.02 0.35 -22.04
CA GLY A 186 5.64 0.25 -21.60
C GLY A 186 4.71 1.23 -22.27
N GLN A 187 3.43 1.04 -22.01
CA GLN A 187 2.34 1.90 -22.45
C GLN A 187 1.46 2.28 -21.25
N LEU A 188 1.27 3.56 -21.10
CA LEU A 188 0.33 4.14 -20.15
C LEU A 188 -0.96 4.48 -20.89
N VAL A 189 -2.10 4.10 -20.31
CA VAL A 189 -3.43 4.36 -20.88
C VAL A 189 -4.31 4.96 -19.79
N LEU A 190 -4.98 6.08 -20.10
CA LEU A 190 -6.03 6.65 -19.27
C LEU A 190 -7.39 6.40 -19.93
N MET A 191 -8.27 5.72 -19.22
CA MET A 191 -9.61 5.39 -19.67
C MET A 191 -10.68 6.09 -18.80
N SER A 192 -11.78 6.45 -19.42
CA SER A 192 -13.00 6.87 -18.73
C SER A 192 -13.67 5.67 -18.02
N GLN A 193 -14.63 5.96 -17.16
CA GLN A 193 -15.35 4.92 -16.41
C GLN A 193 -16.16 3.98 -17.32
N ASP A 194 -16.60 4.44 -18.48
CA ASP A 194 -17.28 3.65 -19.52
C ASP A 194 -16.33 2.90 -20.46
N GLY A 195 -15.02 2.94 -20.18
CA GLY A 195 -14.00 2.16 -20.91
C GLY A 195 -13.49 2.82 -22.19
N LYS A 196 -13.80 4.12 -22.44
CA LYS A 196 -13.26 4.85 -23.59
C LYS A 196 -11.85 5.33 -23.29
N GLU A 197 -10.92 5.12 -24.21
CA GLU A 197 -9.57 5.67 -24.13
C GLU A 197 -9.58 7.21 -24.25
N ILE A 198 -9.02 7.88 -23.24
CA ILE A 198 -8.87 9.33 -23.18
C ILE A 198 -7.47 9.75 -23.61
N PHE A 199 -6.48 8.95 -23.24
CA PHE A 199 -5.09 9.24 -23.53
C PHE A 199 -4.26 7.94 -23.52
N SER A 200 -3.26 7.88 -24.38
CA SER A 200 -2.29 6.78 -24.40
C SER A 200 -0.92 7.32 -24.79
N GLU A 201 0.11 6.85 -24.09
CA GLU A 201 1.51 7.23 -24.32
C GLU A 201 2.41 6.02 -24.09
N SER A 202 3.40 5.85 -24.95
CA SER A 202 4.41 4.82 -24.82
C SER A 202 5.72 5.40 -24.28
N CYS A 203 6.41 4.64 -23.47
CA CYS A 203 7.73 5.00 -22.95
C CYS A 203 8.77 3.91 -23.19
N CYS A 204 10.02 4.33 -23.22
CA CYS A 204 11.17 3.46 -23.13
C CYS A 204 12.18 4.08 -22.17
N LEU A 205 12.34 3.47 -21.01
CA LEU A 205 13.23 3.93 -19.95
C LEU A 205 14.55 3.18 -20.06
N VAL A 206 15.62 3.91 -20.24
CA VAL A 206 16.97 3.38 -20.32
C VAL A 206 17.80 3.87 -19.13
N ARG A 207 18.76 3.06 -18.73
CA ARG A 207 19.67 3.37 -17.63
C ARG A 207 20.44 4.66 -17.89
N LYS A 208 20.45 5.57 -16.91
CA LYS A 208 21.35 6.73 -16.86
C LYS A 208 22.57 6.42 -15.97
N ALA A 209 23.51 7.36 -15.90
CA ALA A 209 24.77 7.18 -15.18
C ALA A 209 24.61 6.78 -13.69
N ASN A 210 23.54 7.24 -13.04
CA ASN A 210 23.20 6.95 -11.64
C ASN A 210 22.35 5.68 -11.43
N LYS A 211 22.15 4.83 -12.44
CA LYS A 211 21.29 3.63 -12.47
C LYS A 211 19.78 3.91 -12.50
N GLU A 212 19.37 5.15 -12.34
CA GLU A 212 17.96 5.56 -12.30
C GLU A 212 17.47 6.05 -13.64
N ALA A 213 16.22 5.82 -13.94
CA ALA A 213 15.51 6.39 -15.07
C ALA A 213 14.24 7.09 -14.57
N HIS A 214 13.91 8.22 -15.16
CA HIS A 214 12.75 9.02 -14.78
C HIS A 214 11.87 9.25 -16.00
N TRP A 215 10.55 9.19 -15.78
CA TRP A 215 9.56 9.55 -16.77
C TRP A 215 8.54 10.51 -16.15
N ASN A 216 8.44 11.70 -16.75
CA ASN A 216 7.46 12.71 -16.40
C ASN A 216 6.50 12.89 -17.55
N LEU A 217 5.22 12.94 -17.25
CA LEU A 217 4.17 13.09 -18.24
C LEU A 217 3.12 14.07 -17.73
N SER A 218 2.60 14.89 -18.63
CA SER A 218 1.49 15.82 -18.38
C SER A 218 0.36 15.51 -19.34
N VAL A 219 -0.78 15.06 -18.81
CA VAL A 219 -1.96 14.69 -19.60
C VAL A 219 -3.02 15.77 -19.45
N PRO A 220 -3.27 16.60 -20.48
CA PRO A 220 -4.30 17.59 -20.43
C PRO A 220 -5.69 16.94 -20.52
N MET A 221 -6.56 17.28 -19.58
CA MET A 221 -7.94 16.80 -19.51
C MET A 221 -8.90 17.98 -19.77
N LYS A 222 -9.58 17.96 -20.90
CA LYS A 222 -10.61 18.98 -21.25
C LYS A 222 -11.96 18.52 -20.73
N ASN A 223 -12.65 19.39 -20.00
CA ASN A 223 -13.97 19.12 -19.43
C ASN A 223 -14.04 17.76 -18.70
N PRO A 224 -13.13 17.49 -17.74
CA PRO A 224 -13.12 16.19 -17.07
C PRO A 224 -14.39 16.00 -16.25
N CYS A 225 -14.87 14.76 -16.18
CA CYS A 225 -15.87 14.37 -15.19
C CYS A 225 -15.24 14.46 -13.81
N LEU A 226 -15.85 15.26 -12.93
CA LEU A 226 -15.31 15.52 -11.61
C LEU A 226 -15.76 14.43 -10.64
N TRP A 227 -14.86 14.08 -9.72
CA TRP A 227 -15.17 13.24 -8.58
C TRP A 227 -15.68 14.09 -7.42
N ASP A 228 -16.85 13.79 -6.92
CA ASP A 228 -17.39 14.31 -5.68
C ASP A 228 -18.16 13.22 -4.91
N THR A 229 -18.72 13.56 -3.76
CA THR A 229 -19.43 12.57 -2.93
C THR A 229 -20.72 12.06 -3.56
N GLU A 230 -21.37 12.85 -4.39
CA GLU A 230 -22.63 12.47 -5.06
C GLU A 230 -22.38 11.75 -6.39
N HIS A 231 -21.28 12.10 -7.05
CA HIS A 231 -20.87 11.56 -8.35
C HIS A 231 -19.39 11.13 -8.26
N PRO A 232 -19.07 9.99 -7.64
CA PRO A 232 -17.70 9.52 -7.47
C PRO A 232 -17.11 8.94 -8.76
N TYR A 233 -16.97 9.81 -9.78
CA TYR A 233 -16.45 9.41 -11.08
C TYR A 233 -14.95 9.13 -11.02
N LEU A 234 -14.55 7.94 -11.46
CA LEU A 234 -13.16 7.49 -11.45
C LEU A 234 -12.70 7.15 -12.87
N TYR A 235 -11.61 7.77 -13.28
CA TYR A 235 -10.85 7.33 -14.44
C TYR A 235 -10.00 6.12 -14.07
N ARG A 236 -9.72 5.24 -15.03
CA ARG A 236 -8.78 4.14 -14.86
C ARG A 236 -7.47 4.48 -15.56
N LEU A 237 -6.41 4.66 -14.78
CA LEU A 237 -5.05 4.76 -15.27
C LEU A 237 -4.43 3.37 -15.21
N SER A 238 -3.92 2.86 -16.33
CA SER A 238 -3.21 1.60 -16.40
C SER A 238 -1.84 1.77 -17.05
N PHE A 239 -0.87 1.03 -16.56
CA PHE A 239 0.47 1.00 -17.11
C PHE A 239 0.90 -0.45 -17.30
N ARG A 240 1.06 -0.85 -18.56
CA ARG A 240 1.54 -2.17 -18.96
C ARG A 240 2.93 -2.06 -19.51
N TYR A 241 3.85 -2.84 -18.97
CA TYR A 241 5.26 -2.76 -19.35
C TYR A 241 5.94 -4.13 -19.34
N ARG A 242 7.12 -4.18 -19.93
CA ARG A 242 8.07 -5.30 -19.86
C ARG A 242 9.50 -4.77 -19.80
N THR A 243 10.42 -5.61 -19.33
CA THR A 243 11.85 -5.36 -19.44
C THR A 243 12.40 -6.00 -20.73
N LYS A 244 13.52 -5.51 -21.24
CA LYS A 244 14.18 -6.07 -22.43
C LYS A 244 14.63 -7.52 -22.19
N LEU A 245 15.03 -7.83 -20.95
CA LEU A 245 15.58 -9.14 -20.57
C LEU A 245 14.51 -10.17 -20.20
N SER A 246 13.22 -9.82 -20.28
CA SER A 246 12.10 -10.70 -19.97
C SER A 246 10.96 -10.53 -20.98
N ASP A 247 10.37 -11.64 -21.40
CA ASP A 247 9.15 -11.64 -22.24
C ASP A 247 7.87 -11.44 -21.43
N ARG A 248 7.98 -11.37 -20.10
CA ARG A 248 6.83 -11.23 -19.20
C ARG A 248 6.32 -9.79 -19.18
N TYR A 249 5.02 -9.62 -19.25
CA TYR A 249 4.36 -8.34 -19.07
C TYR A 249 3.93 -8.15 -17.62
N TYR A 250 4.11 -6.95 -17.14
CA TYR A 250 3.69 -6.43 -15.85
C TYR A 250 2.62 -5.37 -16.05
N GLU A 251 1.69 -5.28 -15.13
CA GLU A 251 0.62 -4.28 -15.18
C GLU A 251 0.34 -3.72 -13.80
N ASN A 252 0.20 -2.39 -13.76
CA ASN A 252 -0.35 -1.67 -12.61
C ASN A 252 -1.59 -0.89 -13.04
N GLY A 253 -2.52 -0.70 -12.11
CA GLY A 253 -3.68 0.11 -12.39
C GLY A 253 -4.12 0.93 -11.17
N TRP A 254 -4.50 2.17 -11.45
CA TRP A 254 -4.94 3.12 -10.44
C TRP A 254 -6.27 3.75 -10.82
N ASN A 255 -7.11 4.00 -9.83
CA ASN A 255 -8.28 4.82 -9.99
C ASN A 255 -7.90 6.27 -9.75
N VAL A 256 -8.34 7.17 -10.61
CA VAL A 256 -8.02 8.60 -10.56
C VAL A 256 -9.32 9.41 -10.50
N GLY A 257 -9.59 10.01 -9.35
CA GLY A 257 -10.69 10.95 -9.17
C GLY A 257 -10.21 12.39 -9.41
N VAL A 258 -10.76 13.06 -10.39
CA VAL A 258 -10.42 14.44 -10.73
C VAL A 258 -11.22 15.40 -9.87
N ARG A 259 -10.57 16.11 -8.96
CA ARG A 259 -11.21 17.09 -8.07
C ARG A 259 -10.29 18.25 -7.74
N SER A 260 -10.87 19.40 -7.41
CA SER A 260 -10.16 20.51 -6.79
C SER A 260 -10.61 20.67 -5.34
N ILE A 261 -9.67 20.96 -4.44
CA ILE A 261 -9.94 21.26 -3.03
C ILE A 261 -9.30 22.60 -2.70
N GLN A 262 -10.10 23.55 -2.21
CA GLN A 262 -9.64 24.89 -1.91
C GLN A 262 -10.19 25.34 -0.56
N LYS A 263 -9.35 26.01 0.22
CA LYS A 263 -9.76 26.77 1.39
C LYS A 263 -9.88 28.24 0.99
N ARG A 264 -11.08 28.82 1.12
CA ARG A 264 -11.32 30.25 0.91
C ARG A 264 -11.81 30.81 2.24
N GLN A 265 -11.02 31.70 2.84
CA GLN A 265 -11.26 32.18 4.21
C GLN A 265 -11.35 30.99 5.20
N ASN A 266 -12.53 30.78 5.81
CA ASN A 266 -12.80 29.71 6.75
C ASN A 266 -13.71 28.62 6.19
N GLU A 267 -13.88 28.57 4.87
CA GLU A 267 -14.78 27.64 4.20
C GLU A 267 -14.01 26.70 3.27
N LEU A 268 -14.53 25.49 3.15
CA LEU A 268 -14.02 24.45 2.25
C LEU A 268 -14.82 24.48 0.94
N TYR A 269 -14.11 24.56 -0.18
CA TYR A 269 -14.67 24.45 -1.52
C TYR A 269 -14.10 23.23 -2.20
N ILE A 270 -14.99 22.38 -2.74
CA ILE A 270 -14.62 21.23 -3.56
C ILE A 270 -15.28 21.40 -4.92
N ASN A 271 -14.49 21.32 -5.98
CA ASN A 271 -14.95 21.58 -7.35
C ASN A 271 -15.65 22.94 -7.49
N GLY A 272 -15.12 23.95 -6.80
CA GLY A 272 -15.68 25.30 -6.79
C GLY A 272 -16.98 25.48 -5.99
N LYS A 273 -17.52 24.41 -5.38
CA LYS A 273 -18.74 24.44 -4.57
C LYS A 273 -18.38 24.43 -3.08
N ARG A 274 -19.03 25.32 -2.30
CA ARG A 274 -18.94 25.29 -0.84
C ARG A 274 -19.42 23.94 -0.34
N THR A 275 -18.57 23.23 0.41
CA THR A 275 -18.83 21.86 0.84
C THR A 275 -18.84 21.78 2.37
N LYS A 276 -19.87 21.16 2.91
CA LYS A 276 -19.96 20.83 4.33
C LYS A 276 -19.64 19.36 4.53
N LEU A 277 -18.70 19.06 5.43
CA LEU A 277 -18.36 17.70 5.78
C LEU A 277 -19.29 17.19 6.88
N HIS A 278 -19.96 16.08 6.61
CA HIS A 278 -20.78 15.33 7.57
C HIS A 278 -20.04 14.02 7.83
N GLY A 279 -19.36 13.94 8.95
CA GLY A 279 -18.40 12.86 9.14
C GLY A 279 -18.36 12.27 10.54
N ILE A 280 -17.59 11.20 10.61
CA ILE A 280 -17.28 10.48 11.85
C ILE A 280 -15.77 10.33 12.00
N THR A 281 -15.33 10.11 13.24
CA THR A 281 -14.01 9.56 13.53
C THR A 281 -14.16 8.06 13.65
N ARG A 282 -13.41 7.34 12.83
CA ARG A 282 -13.36 5.87 12.87
C ARG A 282 -12.11 5.39 13.57
N TYR A 283 -12.29 4.41 14.40
CA TYR A 283 -11.23 3.61 14.99
C TYR A 283 -11.41 2.16 14.53
N SER A 284 -10.38 1.58 13.90
CA SER A 284 -10.45 0.24 13.32
C SER A 284 -10.45 -0.81 14.43
N LEU A 285 -11.62 -1.25 14.84
CA LEU A 285 -11.80 -2.30 15.83
C LEU A 285 -13.08 -3.09 15.58
N ASP A 286 -12.93 -4.37 15.30
CA ASP A 286 -14.01 -5.35 15.24
C ASP A 286 -14.07 -6.11 16.57
N PRO A 287 -15.27 -6.35 17.14
CA PRO A 287 -15.41 -7.04 18.43
C PRO A 287 -14.86 -8.47 18.48
N ILE A 288 -14.72 -9.14 17.33
CA ILE A 288 -14.30 -10.53 17.23
C ILE A 288 -12.87 -10.64 16.66
N GLN A 289 -12.58 -9.88 15.59
CA GLN A 289 -11.33 -9.99 14.84
C GLN A 289 -10.29 -8.93 15.23
N GLY A 290 -10.61 -8.07 16.19
CA GLY A 290 -9.72 -7.00 16.61
C GLY A 290 -9.54 -5.95 15.51
N LYS A 291 -8.30 -5.60 15.20
CA LYS A 291 -7.97 -4.56 14.19
C LYS A 291 -7.86 -5.11 12.77
N GLN A 292 -8.11 -6.39 12.55
CA GLN A 292 -8.08 -7.01 11.24
C GLN A 292 -9.41 -6.86 10.51
N PHE A 293 -9.38 -6.39 9.25
CA PHE A 293 -10.55 -6.27 8.39
C PHE A 293 -10.30 -6.89 7.03
N THR A 294 -11.28 -7.65 6.55
CA THR A 294 -11.28 -8.16 5.18
C THR A 294 -11.80 -7.09 4.21
N PRO A 295 -11.38 -7.10 2.93
CA PRO A 295 -11.91 -6.17 1.92
C PRO A 295 -13.45 -6.17 1.82
N LYS A 296 -14.08 -7.33 2.03
CA LYS A 296 -15.55 -7.47 2.03
C LYS A 296 -16.22 -6.76 3.22
N GLN A 297 -15.60 -6.82 4.40
CA GLN A 297 -16.09 -6.08 5.58
C GLN A 297 -15.96 -4.58 5.38
N ILE A 298 -14.83 -4.14 4.82
CA ILE A 298 -14.59 -2.73 4.48
C ILE A 298 -15.62 -2.22 3.48
N ASP A 299 -15.86 -2.93 2.39
CA ASP A 299 -16.87 -2.54 1.38
C ASP A 299 -18.26 -2.40 2.01
N LYS A 300 -18.65 -3.35 2.87
CA LYS A 300 -19.91 -3.29 3.61
C LYS A 300 -19.99 -2.08 4.54
N GLU A 301 -18.93 -1.83 5.31
CA GLU A 301 -18.86 -0.73 6.28
C GLU A 301 -18.98 0.64 5.58
N ILE A 302 -18.19 0.87 4.53
CA ILE A 302 -18.18 2.12 3.78
C ILE A 302 -19.53 2.36 3.08
N ARG A 303 -20.13 1.31 2.52
CA ARG A 303 -21.46 1.39 1.92
C ARG A 303 -22.52 1.80 2.93
N LEU A 304 -22.54 1.20 4.12
CA LEU A 304 -23.48 1.59 5.19
C LEU A 304 -23.29 3.02 5.67
N MET A 305 -22.03 3.50 5.76
CA MET A 305 -21.74 4.90 6.08
C MET A 305 -22.31 5.83 4.98
N LYS A 306 -22.13 5.46 3.72
CA LYS A 306 -22.69 6.23 2.60
C LYS A 306 -24.23 6.27 2.62
N GLU A 307 -24.89 5.14 2.88
CA GLU A 307 -26.34 5.04 3.05
C GLU A 307 -26.85 5.92 4.21
N ALA A 308 -26.02 6.12 5.24
CA ALA A 308 -26.29 7.04 6.35
C ALA A 308 -25.95 8.52 6.05
N ASN A 309 -25.70 8.88 4.81
CA ASN A 309 -25.30 10.23 4.37
C ASN A 309 -23.99 10.76 4.97
N ILE A 310 -23.09 9.88 5.36
CA ILE A 310 -21.73 10.26 5.75
C ILE A 310 -20.91 10.51 4.50
N ASN A 311 -20.26 11.67 4.41
CA ASN A 311 -19.40 12.04 3.29
C ASN A 311 -17.92 12.23 3.69
N PHE A 312 -17.59 12.07 4.98
CA PHE A 312 -16.27 12.30 5.49
C PHE A 312 -15.93 11.34 6.65
N ILE A 313 -14.75 10.76 6.61
CA ILE A 313 -14.23 9.90 7.69
C ILE A 313 -12.86 10.40 8.11
N ARG A 314 -12.66 10.60 9.41
CA ARG A 314 -11.35 10.78 10.00
C ARG A 314 -10.86 9.42 10.52
N LEU A 315 -9.79 8.90 9.90
CA LEU A 315 -9.11 7.70 10.37
C LEU A 315 -8.31 8.03 11.63
N SER A 316 -8.56 7.33 12.69
CA SER A 316 -7.88 7.51 13.97
C SER A 316 -7.24 6.17 14.37
N VAL A 317 -5.97 6.14 14.52
CA VAL A 317 -4.87 7.10 14.59
C VAL A 317 -3.80 6.77 13.55
N TYR A 318 -3.99 5.72 12.75
CA TYR A 318 -3.04 5.22 11.76
C TYR A 318 -3.69 5.06 10.38
N PRO A 319 -2.83 4.93 9.34
CA PRO A 319 -3.28 4.58 7.99
C PRO A 319 -4.02 3.24 7.95
N GLU A 320 -4.88 3.10 6.97
CA GLU A 320 -5.63 1.88 6.69
C GLU A 320 -5.03 1.12 5.50
N GLN A 321 -5.47 -0.10 5.28
CA GLN A 321 -5.10 -0.88 4.12
C GLN A 321 -5.64 -0.26 2.81
N LYS A 322 -4.96 -0.52 1.69
CA LYS A 322 -5.29 0.01 0.35
C LYS A 322 -6.78 -0.13 -0.01
N ALA A 323 -7.39 -1.27 0.32
CA ALA A 323 -8.81 -1.53 0.06
C ALA A 323 -9.75 -0.51 0.69
N TYR A 324 -9.37 0.09 1.83
CA TYR A 324 -10.18 1.11 2.49
C TYR A 324 -10.24 2.40 1.68
N TYR A 325 -9.09 2.85 1.18
CA TYR A 325 -9.00 4.04 0.31
C TYR A 325 -9.76 3.83 -1.00
N GLU A 326 -9.60 2.68 -1.63
CA GLU A 326 -10.28 2.32 -2.88
C GLU A 326 -11.80 2.28 -2.71
N CYS A 327 -12.30 1.76 -1.57
CA CYS A 327 -13.72 1.80 -1.26
C CYS A 327 -14.22 3.24 -1.04
N CYS A 328 -13.48 4.09 -0.34
CA CYS A 328 -13.86 5.49 -0.16
C CYS A 328 -13.89 6.26 -1.48
N ASP A 329 -12.93 6.02 -2.37
CA ASP A 329 -12.94 6.59 -3.72
C ASP A 329 -14.16 6.12 -4.53
N LYS A 330 -14.49 4.82 -4.45
CA LYS A 330 -15.64 4.21 -5.14
C LYS A 330 -17.00 4.75 -4.67
N TYR A 331 -17.15 4.93 -3.35
CA TYR A 331 -18.43 5.35 -2.76
C TYR A 331 -18.55 6.87 -2.55
N GLY A 332 -17.50 7.63 -2.83
CA GLY A 332 -17.54 9.09 -2.70
C GLY A 332 -17.48 9.55 -1.24
N ILE A 333 -16.45 9.13 -0.51
CA ILE A 333 -16.21 9.55 0.88
C ILE A 333 -14.85 10.22 0.98
N TYR A 334 -14.81 11.43 1.52
CA TYR A 334 -13.57 12.13 1.84
C TYR A 334 -12.88 11.52 3.05
N LEU A 335 -11.57 11.45 3.03
CA LEU A 335 -10.78 10.93 4.13
C LEU A 335 -9.82 11.98 4.71
N GLN A 336 -9.72 12.00 6.03
CA GLN A 336 -8.60 12.57 6.74
C GLN A 336 -7.77 11.42 7.33
N VAL A 337 -6.56 11.25 6.81
CA VAL A 337 -5.62 10.24 7.31
C VAL A 337 -4.75 10.88 8.36
N CYS A 338 -4.65 10.26 9.53
CA CYS A 338 -3.68 10.63 10.55
C CYS A 338 -2.35 9.94 10.21
N ALA A 339 -1.24 10.67 10.32
CA ALA A 339 0.07 10.06 10.32
C ALA A 339 0.28 9.33 11.66
N PRO A 340 1.01 8.21 11.69
CA PRO A 340 1.37 7.52 12.91
C PRO A 340 2.31 8.37 13.77
#